data_cc22bd2b5ae4b7c644b26f43ebaf15e4
#
_entry.id   cc22bd2b5ae4b7c644b26f43ebaf15e4
#
_cell.length_a   1.000
_cell.length_b   1.000
_cell.length_c   1.000
_cell.angle_alpha   90.00
_cell.angle_beta   90.00
_cell.angle_gamma   90.00
#
_symmetry.space_group_name_H-M   'P 1'
#
loop_
_entity.id
_entity.type
_entity.pdbx_description
1 polymer ?
#
loop_
_entity_poly.entity_id
_entity_poly.type
_entity_poly.pdbx_seq_one_letter_code
_entity_poly.pdbx_strand_id
1 'polypeptide(L)'
;MSLSRRKRAPGKGQVKESESYLSLGSNLGDRIGYLNKGIDSIARLGGVALLKSSQAYETDPVGVLDQPPFLNMAAGIVTSLAPEELLAALKEIETSIGRIHRDRWREREIDIDIIFYDGLIVSSEKLAIPHERAHLRRFVLKPLADIAPEFEHPILHETVAQLLAKCPDNSGVRMFMQRNQAAN
;
A
#
# COMPACT_ATOMS: atom_id res chain seq x y z
N MET A 1 -8.51 -62.25 -6.51
CA MET A 1 -9.09 -61.11 -5.74
C MET A 1 -8.29 -59.88 -6.10
N SER A 2 -8.86 -59.04 -6.99
CA SER A 2 -8.22 -57.82 -7.48
C SER A 2 -8.71 -56.63 -6.69
N LEU A 3 -7.78 -55.96 -5.95
CA LEU A 3 -8.08 -54.74 -5.18
C LEU A 3 -8.05 -53.53 -6.11
N SER A 4 -9.25 -53.05 -6.45
CA SER A 4 -9.46 -51.80 -7.18
C SER A 4 -8.91 -50.63 -6.43
N ARG A 5 -7.85 -49.97 -6.96
CA ARG A 5 -7.34 -48.67 -6.49
C ARG A 5 -8.35 -47.60 -6.87
N ARG A 6 -9.12 -47.13 -5.89
CA ARG A 6 -9.90 -45.88 -6.02
C ARG A 6 -8.95 -44.72 -6.28
N LYS A 7 -9.02 -44.11 -7.48
CA LYS A 7 -8.39 -42.82 -7.76
C LYS A 7 -9.01 -41.76 -6.85
N ARG A 8 -8.20 -41.14 -6.01
CA ARG A 8 -8.61 -39.93 -5.28
C ARG A 8 -8.87 -38.83 -6.28
N ALA A 9 -10.00 -38.13 -6.13
CA ALA A 9 -10.32 -36.93 -6.89
C ALA A 9 -9.23 -35.87 -6.66
N PRO A 10 -8.89 -35.03 -7.67
CA PRO A 10 -7.94 -33.93 -7.46
C PRO A 10 -8.50 -32.98 -6.40
N GLY A 11 -7.67 -32.68 -5.40
CA GLY A 11 -8.00 -31.70 -4.38
C GLY A 11 -8.30 -30.34 -5.01
N LYS A 12 -9.24 -29.59 -4.40
CA LYS A 12 -9.55 -28.20 -4.75
C LYS A 12 -8.22 -27.44 -4.88
N GLY A 13 -7.99 -26.81 -6.05
CA GLY A 13 -6.79 -26.06 -6.33
C GLY A 13 -6.49 -25.10 -5.19
N GLN A 14 -5.30 -25.17 -4.63
CA GLN A 14 -4.82 -24.21 -3.66
C GLN A 14 -4.82 -22.84 -4.35
N VAL A 15 -5.65 -21.91 -3.88
CA VAL A 15 -5.63 -20.53 -4.38
C VAL A 15 -4.23 -20.00 -4.04
N LYS A 16 -3.48 -19.57 -5.05
CA LYS A 16 -2.14 -19.01 -4.83
C LYS A 16 -2.31 -17.69 -4.10
N GLU A 17 -1.76 -17.59 -2.90
CA GLU A 17 -1.68 -16.35 -2.15
C GLU A 17 -0.38 -15.62 -2.52
N SER A 18 -0.45 -14.30 -2.63
CA SER A 18 0.66 -13.41 -2.97
C SER A 18 0.82 -12.33 -1.91
N GLU A 19 2.07 -11.99 -1.59
CA GLU A 19 2.38 -10.88 -0.69
C GLU A 19 2.37 -9.56 -1.48
N SER A 20 1.70 -8.53 -0.95
CA SER A 20 1.65 -7.22 -1.58
C SER A 20 1.87 -6.11 -0.56
N TYR A 21 2.50 -5.03 -1.00
CA TYR A 21 2.78 -3.85 -0.20
C TYR A 21 2.08 -2.64 -0.80
N LEU A 22 1.35 -1.94 0.06
CA LEU A 22 0.51 -0.81 -0.29
C LEU A 22 1.06 0.47 0.35
N SER A 23 0.90 1.60 -0.33
CA SER A 23 1.08 2.94 0.23
C SER A 23 -0.26 3.62 0.38
N LEU A 24 -0.51 4.23 1.52
CA LEU A 24 -1.70 5.01 1.80
C LEU A 24 -1.30 6.46 2.09
N GLY A 25 -2.00 7.43 1.50
CA GLY A 25 -1.75 8.86 1.70
C GLY A 25 -3.03 9.66 1.86
N SER A 26 -2.99 10.70 2.71
CA SER A 26 -4.10 11.64 2.94
C SER A 26 -3.57 13.03 3.28
N ASN A 27 -4.13 14.11 2.68
CA ASN A 27 -3.78 15.49 3.06
C ASN A 27 -4.99 16.42 3.21
N LEU A 28 -6.20 15.88 3.30
CA LEU A 28 -7.43 16.65 3.45
C LEU A 28 -8.24 16.12 4.63
N GLY A 29 -8.84 17.04 5.41
CA GLY A 29 -9.77 16.71 6.50
C GLY A 29 -9.13 15.89 7.64
N ASP A 30 -9.84 14.87 8.11
CA ASP A 30 -9.36 13.97 9.16
C ASP A 30 -8.39 12.92 8.58
N ARG A 31 -7.17 13.38 8.24
CA ARG A 31 -6.12 12.59 7.58
C ARG A 31 -5.87 11.24 8.26
N ILE A 32 -5.69 11.23 9.56
CA ILE A 32 -5.41 9.99 10.31
C ILE A 32 -6.64 9.08 10.38
N GLY A 33 -7.83 9.66 10.51
CA GLY A 33 -9.09 8.92 10.47
C GLY A 33 -9.31 8.25 9.11
N TYR A 34 -8.99 8.92 8.02
CA TYR A 34 -9.07 8.32 6.67
C TYR A 34 -8.06 7.18 6.47
N LEU A 35 -6.81 7.35 6.93
CA LEU A 35 -5.81 6.27 6.85
C LEU A 35 -6.24 5.04 7.65
N ASN A 36 -6.72 5.23 8.89
CA ASN A 36 -7.21 4.14 9.72
C ASN A 36 -8.41 3.42 9.08
N LYS A 37 -9.39 4.17 8.54
CA LYS A 37 -10.51 3.59 7.79
C LYS A 37 -10.03 2.79 6.56
N GLY A 38 -9.00 3.27 5.88
CA GLY A 38 -8.37 2.57 4.76
C GLY A 38 -7.80 1.21 5.20
N ILE A 39 -6.98 1.20 6.25
CA ILE A 39 -6.41 -0.03 6.82
C ILE A 39 -7.52 -1.00 7.26
N ASP A 40 -8.53 -0.52 7.99
CA ASP A 40 -9.66 -1.34 8.43
C ASP A 40 -10.46 -1.93 7.27
N SER A 41 -10.64 -1.17 6.20
CA SER A 41 -11.37 -1.61 5.01
C SER A 41 -10.57 -2.66 4.23
N ILE A 42 -9.25 -2.47 4.09
CA ILE A 42 -8.35 -3.46 3.50
C ILE A 42 -8.39 -4.78 4.28
N ALA A 43 -8.35 -4.71 5.62
CA ALA A 43 -8.39 -5.89 6.48
C ALA A 43 -9.73 -6.69 6.38
N ARG A 44 -10.79 -6.05 5.88
CA ARG A 44 -12.12 -6.68 5.68
C ARG A 44 -12.37 -7.14 4.24
N LEU A 45 -11.46 -6.89 3.31
CA LEU A 45 -11.62 -7.36 1.94
C LEU A 45 -11.61 -8.89 1.87
N GLY A 46 -12.57 -9.46 1.13
CA GLY A 46 -12.54 -10.88 0.82
C GLY A 46 -11.29 -11.26 0.04
N GLY A 47 -10.60 -12.30 0.46
CA GLY A 47 -9.36 -12.77 -0.18
C GLY A 47 -8.13 -11.92 0.15
N VAL A 48 -8.20 -11.09 1.20
CA VAL A 48 -7.07 -10.29 1.70
C VAL A 48 -6.90 -10.54 3.20
N ALA A 49 -5.66 -10.70 3.64
CA ALA A 49 -5.27 -10.73 5.04
C ALA A 49 -4.23 -9.62 5.29
N LEU A 50 -4.54 -8.68 6.19
CA LEU A 50 -3.60 -7.65 6.63
C LEU A 50 -2.54 -8.30 7.52
N LEU A 51 -1.27 -8.19 7.15
CA LEU A 51 -0.14 -8.71 7.94
C LEU A 51 0.36 -7.67 8.94
N LYS A 52 0.56 -6.43 8.47
CA LYS A 52 1.14 -5.35 9.27
C LYS A 52 0.88 -4.00 8.61
N SER A 53 0.92 -2.95 9.41
CA SER A 53 0.94 -1.56 8.96
C SER A 53 2.08 -0.79 9.64
N SER A 54 2.60 0.23 8.98
CA SER A 54 3.59 1.14 9.53
C SER A 54 2.95 2.15 10.50
N GLN A 55 3.80 2.94 11.17
CA GLN A 55 3.38 4.20 11.75
C GLN A 55 2.95 5.19 10.65
N ALA A 56 2.15 6.20 11.04
CA ALA A 56 1.85 7.33 10.15
C ALA A 56 3.02 8.32 10.16
N TYR A 57 3.33 8.88 8.99
CA TYR A 57 4.38 9.88 8.82
C TYR A 57 3.80 11.15 8.21
N GLU A 58 4.10 12.30 8.80
CA GLU A 58 3.80 13.60 8.21
C GLU A 58 4.91 14.01 7.24
N THR A 59 4.50 14.44 6.04
CA THR A 59 5.42 14.78 4.95
C THR A 59 4.98 16.05 4.26
N ASP A 60 5.95 16.82 3.79
CA ASP A 60 5.67 18.00 2.99
C ASP A 60 5.11 17.61 1.61
N PRO A 61 4.22 18.43 1.01
CA PRO A 61 3.68 18.15 -0.31
C PRO A 61 4.80 18.15 -1.36
N VAL A 62 4.72 17.20 -2.32
CA VAL A 62 5.66 17.11 -3.44
C VAL A 62 5.01 17.63 -4.71
N GLY A 63 5.68 18.57 -5.38
CA GLY A 63 5.25 19.16 -6.66
C GLY A 63 4.45 20.44 -6.47
N VAL A 64 3.22 20.41 -6.02
CA VAL A 64 2.41 21.60 -5.70
C VAL A 64 2.57 21.89 -4.21
N LEU A 65 3.30 22.96 -3.88
CA LEU A 65 3.67 23.28 -2.49
C LEU A 65 2.56 23.96 -1.68
N ASP A 66 1.57 24.54 -2.36
CA ASP A 66 0.42 25.21 -1.71
C ASP A 66 -0.69 24.20 -1.38
N GLN A 67 -0.33 23.21 -0.55
CA GLN A 67 -1.25 22.18 -0.05
C GLN A 67 -0.91 21.83 1.40
N PRO A 68 -1.90 21.34 2.18
CA PRO A 68 -1.61 20.80 3.50
C PRO A 68 -0.62 19.63 3.45
N PRO A 69 0.18 19.44 4.53
CA PRO A 69 1.06 18.28 4.66
C PRO A 69 0.27 16.96 4.55
N PHE A 70 0.90 15.95 3.95
CA PHE A 70 0.34 14.61 3.88
C PHE A 70 0.61 13.83 5.17
N LEU A 71 -0.28 12.89 5.47
CA LEU A 71 0.04 11.72 6.29
C LEU A 71 0.15 10.51 5.37
N ASN A 72 1.23 9.75 5.54
CA ASN A 72 1.51 8.56 4.75
C ASN A 72 1.73 7.35 5.66
N MET A 73 1.24 6.19 5.23
CA MET A 73 1.41 4.88 5.87
C MET A 73 1.71 3.83 4.80
N ALA A 74 2.25 2.69 5.24
CA ALA A 74 2.35 1.49 4.42
C ALA A 74 1.59 0.34 5.07
N ALA A 75 1.08 -0.58 4.24
CA ALA A 75 0.47 -1.82 4.66
C ALA A 75 1.08 -3.01 3.90
N GLY A 76 1.37 -4.10 4.61
CA GLY A 76 1.71 -5.40 4.04
C GLY A 76 0.50 -6.32 4.16
N ILE A 77 0.14 -6.96 3.08
CA ILE A 77 -1.00 -7.87 2.97
C ILE A 77 -0.60 -9.18 2.29
N VAL A 78 -1.36 -10.23 2.54
CA VAL A 78 -1.41 -11.43 1.70
C VAL A 78 -2.75 -11.44 1.00
N THR A 79 -2.77 -11.75 -0.29
CA THR A 79 -3.99 -11.71 -1.09
C THR A 79 -4.07 -12.84 -2.09
N SER A 80 -5.30 -13.32 -2.33
CA SER A 80 -5.65 -14.22 -3.43
C SER A 80 -6.22 -13.49 -4.65
N LEU A 81 -6.42 -12.18 -4.56
CA LEU A 81 -6.91 -11.35 -5.66
C LEU A 81 -5.78 -11.13 -6.68
N ALA A 82 -6.06 -11.22 -7.97
CA ALA A 82 -5.13 -10.78 -8.99
C ALA A 82 -4.82 -9.27 -8.87
N PRO A 83 -3.67 -8.79 -9.39
CA PRO A 83 -3.28 -7.38 -9.23
C PRO A 83 -4.33 -6.37 -9.67
N GLU A 84 -5.03 -6.62 -10.78
CA GLU A 84 -6.09 -5.76 -11.30
C GLU A 84 -7.35 -5.81 -10.43
N GLU A 85 -7.69 -6.97 -9.88
CA GLU A 85 -8.80 -7.15 -8.94
C GLU A 85 -8.51 -6.41 -7.63
N LEU A 86 -7.29 -6.54 -7.12
CA LEU A 86 -6.84 -5.80 -5.94
C LEU A 86 -6.92 -4.29 -6.19
N LEU A 87 -6.41 -3.80 -7.32
CA LEU A 87 -6.50 -2.38 -7.68
C LEU A 87 -7.94 -1.89 -7.68
N ALA A 88 -8.86 -2.63 -8.32
CA ALA A 88 -10.28 -2.28 -8.37
C ALA A 88 -10.88 -2.19 -6.97
N ALA A 89 -10.63 -3.18 -6.11
CA ALA A 89 -11.11 -3.20 -4.74
C ALA A 89 -10.56 -2.04 -3.90
N LEU A 90 -9.28 -1.68 -4.07
CA LEU A 90 -8.68 -0.51 -3.39
C LEU A 90 -9.33 0.80 -3.84
N LYS A 91 -9.65 0.98 -5.13
CA LYS A 91 -10.35 2.17 -5.63
C LYS A 91 -11.82 2.24 -5.15
N GLU A 92 -12.46 1.12 -4.94
CA GLU A 92 -13.79 1.07 -4.26
C GLU A 92 -13.68 1.50 -2.80
N ILE A 93 -12.65 1.07 -2.07
CA ILE A 93 -12.39 1.52 -0.70
C ILE A 93 -12.19 3.05 -0.66
N GLU A 94 -11.35 3.61 -1.52
CA GLU A 94 -11.15 5.07 -1.59
C GLU A 94 -12.47 5.82 -1.79
N THR A 95 -13.30 5.34 -2.71
CA THR A 95 -14.62 5.92 -3.00
C THR A 95 -15.54 5.82 -1.79
N SER A 96 -15.58 4.67 -1.11
CA SER A 96 -16.43 4.43 0.07
C SER A 96 -16.04 5.29 1.28
N ILE A 97 -14.77 5.66 1.40
CA ILE A 97 -14.24 6.53 2.46
C ILE A 97 -14.59 8.01 2.20
N GLY A 98 -14.97 8.34 0.96
CA GLY A 98 -15.40 9.68 0.58
C GLY A 98 -14.42 10.41 -0.33
N ARG A 99 -13.51 9.69 -1.01
CA ARG A 99 -12.63 10.31 -2.01
C ARG A 99 -13.46 10.97 -3.10
N ILE A 100 -13.23 12.25 -3.32
CA ILE A 100 -13.79 13.01 -4.44
C ILE A 100 -12.75 13.06 -5.56
N HIS A 101 -13.17 12.74 -6.79
CA HIS A 101 -12.29 12.85 -7.95
C HIS A 101 -11.96 14.33 -8.22
N ARG A 102 -10.68 14.68 -8.11
CA ARG A 102 -10.12 15.98 -8.43
C ARG A 102 -9.02 15.84 -9.48
N ASP A 103 -8.59 16.96 -10.05
CA ASP A 103 -7.45 16.99 -10.97
C ASP A 103 -6.19 16.36 -10.37
N ARG A 104 -5.32 15.91 -11.24
CA ARG A 104 -4.03 15.31 -10.86
C ARG A 104 -3.24 16.28 -9.96
N TRP A 105 -2.63 15.76 -8.87
CA TRP A 105 -1.84 16.53 -7.89
C TRP A 105 -2.63 17.44 -6.95
N ARG A 106 -3.95 17.28 -6.83
CA ARG A 106 -4.77 17.99 -5.86
C ARG A 106 -4.86 17.25 -4.54
N GLU A 107 -5.37 17.96 -3.52
CA GLU A 107 -5.67 17.40 -2.21
C GLU A 107 -6.62 16.21 -2.33
N ARG A 108 -6.47 15.26 -1.40
CA ARG A 108 -7.31 14.06 -1.39
C ARG A 108 -7.54 13.53 0.02
N GLU A 109 -8.74 13.02 0.22
CA GLU A 109 -9.15 12.36 1.45
C GLU A 109 -8.31 11.13 1.72
N ILE A 110 -8.12 10.28 0.69
CA ILE A 110 -7.28 9.09 0.74
C ILE A 110 -6.82 8.70 -0.67
N ASP A 111 -5.62 8.15 -0.75
CA ASP A 111 -5.04 7.51 -1.94
C ASP A 111 -4.42 6.19 -1.52
N ILE A 112 -4.68 5.10 -2.24
CA ILE A 112 -4.14 3.77 -1.94
C ILE A 112 -3.52 3.20 -3.20
N ASP A 113 -2.19 3.03 -3.18
CA ASP A 113 -1.42 2.53 -4.31
C ASP A 113 -0.79 1.17 -4.00
N ILE A 114 -0.79 0.27 -5.00
CA ILE A 114 -0.02 -0.98 -4.96
C ILE A 114 1.44 -0.64 -5.28
N ILE A 115 2.35 -0.88 -4.34
CA ILE A 115 3.79 -0.61 -4.54
C ILE A 115 4.49 -1.85 -5.06
N PHE A 116 4.27 -2.99 -4.41
CA PHE A 116 4.82 -4.28 -4.79
C PHE A 116 3.73 -5.36 -4.72
N TYR A 117 3.89 -6.40 -5.53
CA TYR A 117 3.05 -7.58 -5.53
C TYR A 117 3.93 -8.80 -5.83
N ASP A 118 4.34 -9.55 -4.80
CA ASP A 118 5.44 -10.52 -4.89
C ASP A 118 6.66 -9.90 -5.63
N GLY A 119 7.35 -10.70 -6.44
CA GLY A 119 8.36 -10.24 -7.40
C GLY A 119 7.80 -9.88 -8.78
N LEU A 120 6.48 -9.60 -8.90
CA LEU A 120 5.81 -9.40 -10.18
C LEU A 120 6.23 -8.07 -10.82
N ILE A 121 6.40 -8.09 -12.15
CA ILE A 121 6.60 -6.91 -12.98
C ILE A 121 5.40 -6.80 -13.92
N VAL A 122 4.62 -5.73 -13.77
CA VAL A 122 3.47 -5.41 -14.62
C VAL A 122 3.65 -4.01 -15.17
N SER A 123 3.42 -3.85 -16.47
CA SER A 123 3.39 -2.54 -17.12
C SER A 123 2.19 -2.49 -18.05
N SER A 124 1.12 -1.84 -17.61
CA SER A 124 -0.08 -1.60 -18.39
C SER A 124 -0.51 -0.14 -18.27
N GLU A 125 -1.48 0.28 -19.05
CA GLU A 125 -2.02 1.64 -19.00
C GLU A 125 -2.61 1.98 -17.61
N LYS A 126 -3.16 0.97 -16.91
CA LYS A 126 -3.88 1.15 -15.64
C LYS A 126 -3.06 0.79 -14.41
N LEU A 127 -2.04 -0.06 -14.55
CA LEU A 127 -1.31 -0.62 -13.43
C LEU A 127 0.16 -0.84 -13.78
N ALA A 128 1.04 -0.26 -12.96
CA ALA A 128 2.47 -0.53 -12.99
C ALA A 128 2.92 -1.11 -11.64
N ILE A 129 3.55 -2.28 -11.67
CA ILE A 129 4.14 -2.97 -10.51
C ILE A 129 5.58 -3.38 -10.89
N PRO A 130 6.59 -3.01 -10.13
CA PRO A 130 6.57 -2.04 -9.00
C PRO A 130 6.04 -0.68 -9.41
N HIS A 131 5.45 0.05 -8.45
CA HIS A 131 4.98 1.40 -8.72
C HIS A 131 6.13 2.28 -9.23
N GLU A 132 5.99 2.88 -10.41
CA GLU A 132 7.06 3.52 -11.20
C GLU A 132 7.96 4.49 -10.42
N ARG A 133 7.40 5.22 -9.47
CA ARG A 133 8.10 6.29 -8.73
C ARG A 133 8.33 5.98 -7.26
N ALA A 134 7.96 4.78 -6.77
CA ALA A 134 8.07 4.47 -5.35
C ALA A 134 9.51 4.62 -4.84
N HIS A 135 10.49 4.14 -5.61
CA HIS A 135 11.91 4.19 -5.28
C HIS A 135 12.52 5.60 -5.25
N LEU A 136 11.82 6.60 -5.77
CA LEU A 136 12.23 8.01 -5.77
C LEU A 136 11.51 8.85 -4.71
N ARG A 137 10.65 8.25 -3.89
CA ARG A 137 9.76 8.95 -2.98
C ARG A 137 10.01 8.54 -1.53
N ARG A 138 10.62 9.42 -0.76
CA ARG A 138 10.95 9.15 0.64
C ARG A 138 9.71 8.88 1.50
N PHE A 139 8.59 9.55 1.20
CA PHE A 139 7.33 9.38 1.91
C PHE A 139 6.65 8.02 1.66
N VAL A 140 7.04 7.30 0.60
CA VAL A 140 6.65 5.90 0.34
C VAL A 140 7.64 4.95 1.00
N LEU A 141 8.95 5.18 0.78
CA LEU A 141 10.01 4.26 1.23
C LEU A 141 10.14 4.22 2.76
N LYS A 142 9.95 5.36 3.45
CA LYS A 142 10.11 5.38 4.92
C LYS A 142 9.07 4.52 5.64
N PRO A 143 7.75 4.64 5.37
CA PRO A 143 6.77 3.72 5.94
C PRO A 143 6.98 2.26 5.50
N LEU A 144 7.38 2.02 4.25
CA LEU A 144 7.68 0.66 3.77
C LEU A 144 8.86 0.04 4.51
N ALA A 145 9.91 0.81 4.80
CA ALA A 145 11.08 0.32 5.53
C ALA A 145 10.75 -0.10 6.97
N ASP A 146 9.69 0.44 7.58
CA ASP A 146 9.25 0.00 8.90
C ASP A 146 8.67 -1.42 8.89
N ILE A 147 8.12 -1.85 7.75
CA ILE A 147 7.39 -3.12 7.65
C ILE A 147 8.07 -4.15 6.74
N ALA A 148 8.87 -3.72 5.78
CA ALA A 148 9.50 -4.59 4.79
C ALA A 148 10.91 -4.09 4.39
N PRO A 149 11.83 -3.82 5.34
CA PRO A 149 13.15 -3.26 5.01
C PRO A 149 13.97 -4.14 4.06
N GLU A 150 13.79 -5.47 4.17
CA GLU A 150 14.56 -6.47 3.41
C GLU A 150 13.88 -6.88 2.09
N PHE A 151 12.68 -6.35 1.78
CA PHE A 151 12.02 -6.66 0.51
C PHE A 151 12.85 -6.10 -0.65
N GLU A 152 13.21 -6.97 -1.60
CA GLU A 152 14.01 -6.61 -2.76
C GLU A 152 13.13 -6.10 -3.91
N HIS A 153 13.45 -4.94 -4.45
CA HIS A 153 12.77 -4.37 -5.61
C HIS A 153 13.07 -5.22 -6.86
N PRO A 154 12.05 -5.82 -7.51
CA PRO A 154 12.26 -6.86 -8.54
C PRO A 154 12.99 -6.37 -9.81
N ILE A 155 13.13 -5.06 -10.02
CA ILE A 155 13.83 -4.49 -11.17
C ILE A 155 15.19 -3.92 -10.76
N LEU A 156 15.28 -3.26 -9.59
CA LEU A 156 16.48 -2.57 -9.16
C LEU A 156 17.45 -3.47 -8.39
N HIS A 157 16.96 -4.62 -7.90
CA HIS A 157 17.74 -5.58 -7.09
C HIS A 157 18.38 -4.94 -5.85
N GLU A 158 17.67 -3.97 -5.27
CA GLU A 158 18.00 -3.31 -4.01
C GLU A 158 16.87 -3.47 -3.01
N THR A 159 17.22 -3.61 -1.74
CA THR A 159 16.20 -3.70 -0.68
C THR A 159 15.55 -2.33 -0.44
N VAL A 160 14.33 -2.34 0.15
CA VAL A 160 13.65 -1.09 0.53
C VAL A 160 14.52 -0.22 1.44
N ALA A 161 15.29 -0.84 2.36
CA ALA A 161 16.24 -0.12 3.22
C ALA A 161 17.35 0.55 2.40
N GLN A 162 17.91 -0.12 1.40
CA GLN A 162 18.94 0.42 0.51
C GLN A 162 18.38 1.55 -0.36
N LEU A 163 17.18 1.37 -0.92
CA LEU A 163 16.49 2.41 -1.70
C LEU A 163 16.22 3.65 -0.84
N LEU A 164 15.77 3.48 0.41
CA LEU A 164 15.56 4.60 1.33
C LEU A 164 16.86 5.36 1.63
N ALA A 165 17.97 4.63 1.84
CA ALA A 165 19.26 5.24 2.11
C ALA A 165 19.81 6.07 0.93
N LYS A 166 19.47 5.67 -0.30
CA LYS A 166 19.92 6.33 -1.55
C LYS A 166 18.86 7.27 -2.15
N CYS A 167 17.67 7.39 -1.50
CA CYS A 167 16.54 8.15 -2.04
C CYS A 167 16.93 9.60 -2.30
N PRO A 168 16.78 10.12 -3.53
CA PRO A 168 17.11 11.50 -3.88
C PRO A 168 16.13 12.52 -3.28
N ASP A 169 14.97 12.08 -2.85
CA ASP A 169 13.96 12.90 -2.18
C ASP A 169 14.42 13.21 -0.75
N ASN A 170 14.80 14.48 -0.51
CA ASN A 170 15.22 14.99 0.80
C ASN A 170 14.08 15.68 1.57
N SER A 171 12.82 15.53 1.15
CA SER A 171 11.67 16.10 1.87
C SER A 171 11.58 15.57 3.29
N GLY A 172 11.11 16.42 4.19
CA GLY A 172 10.94 16.06 5.60
C GLY A 172 9.91 14.94 5.75
N VAL A 173 10.31 13.86 6.42
CA VAL A 173 9.42 12.76 6.81
C VAL A 173 9.53 12.59 8.32
N ARG A 174 8.45 12.93 9.05
CA ARG A 174 8.42 12.93 10.53
C ARG A 174 7.34 11.98 11.01
N MET A 175 7.64 11.18 12.02
CA MET A 175 6.63 10.34 12.65
C MET A 175 5.48 11.21 13.17
N PHE A 176 4.26 10.88 12.79
CA PHE A 176 3.06 11.59 13.27
C PHE A 176 2.68 11.03 14.64
N MET A 177 2.76 11.90 15.66
CA MET A 177 2.26 11.61 16.99
C MET A 177 0.90 12.27 17.15
N GLN A 178 -0.15 11.45 17.28
CA GLN A 178 -1.47 11.99 17.64
C GLN A 178 -1.35 12.62 19.02
N ARG A 179 -1.49 13.94 19.12
CA ARG A 179 -1.59 14.59 20.44
C ARG A 179 -2.87 14.07 21.09
N ASN A 180 -2.73 13.30 22.15
CA ASN A 180 -3.87 13.04 23.03
C ASN A 180 -4.44 14.41 23.41
N GLN A 181 -5.65 14.73 22.95
CA GLN A 181 -6.42 15.79 23.55
C GLN A 181 -6.75 15.29 24.96
N ALA A 182 -5.87 15.64 25.91
CA ALA A 182 -6.18 15.46 27.31
C ALA A 182 -7.49 16.22 27.55
N ALA A 183 -8.49 15.48 28.01
CA ALA A 183 -9.79 16.01 28.42
C ALA A 183 -9.57 17.18 29.39
N ASN A 184 -10.11 18.34 29.03
CA ASN A 184 -10.47 19.35 29.98
C ASN A 184 -11.90 19.10 30.47
#